data_292a05473554e92959b7468f802a8081
#
_entry.id   292a05473554e92959b7468f802a8081
#
_cell.length_a   1.000
_cell.length_b   1.000
_cell.length_c   1.000
_cell.angle_alpha   90.00
_cell.angle_beta   90.00
_cell.angle_gamma   90.00
#
_symmetry.space_group_name_H-M   'P 1'
#
loop_
_entity.id
_entity.type
_entity.pdbx_description
1 polymer ?
#
loop_
_entity_poly.entity_id
_entity_poly.type
_entity_poly.pdbx_seq_one_letter_code
_entity_poly.pdbx_strand_id
1 'polypeptide(L)'
;LGNALVDILALLKSDECIAETGLMKGGMQLIDEDKLLKLNNLFKDFDTTMASGGSAANAISGLSCMGIPCGMIGKIGCDSYGSFYRHDMENSGVAVHLLEGNLPSGCAMTLITPDGERTFGTYLGASATLTAEELHRSMFEGYDLLHIEGYLVQDPALIRRAVELAKEAGLRISLDLASYNVVRENYDFFHELIPNYIDIVFANEEESLAYT
;
A
#
# COMPACT_ATOMS: atom_id res chain seq x y z
N LEU A 1 -6.81 3.96 4.60
CA LEU A 1 -5.47 4.30 5.04
C LEU A 1 -4.52 3.18 4.61
N GLY A 2 -3.46 3.52 3.86
CA GLY A 2 -2.53 2.53 3.33
C GLY A 2 -1.30 3.16 2.67
N ASN A 3 -0.39 2.31 2.22
CA ASN A 3 0.78 2.70 1.47
C ASN A 3 0.38 3.23 0.09
N ALA A 4 0.78 4.46 -0.22
CA ALA A 4 0.59 5.06 -1.53
C ALA A 4 1.76 4.64 -2.43
N LEU A 5 1.53 3.66 -3.30
CA LEU A 5 2.54 3.10 -4.19
C LEU A 5 2.13 3.28 -5.64
N VAL A 6 3.09 3.57 -6.52
CA VAL A 6 2.87 3.49 -7.96
C VAL A 6 3.29 2.10 -8.44
N ASP A 7 2.35 1.34 -8.97
CA ASP A 7 2.65 0.08 -9.64
C ASP A 7 3.20 0.35 -11.04
N ILE A 8 4.40 -0.16 -11.32
CA ILE A 8 5.07 -0.05 -12.62
C ILE A 8 5.19 -1.46 -13.19
N LEU A 9 4.35 -1.76 -14.19
CA LEU A 9 4.30 -3.07 -14.81
C LEU A 9 5.20 -3.10 -16.03
N ALA A 10 6.12 -4.06 -16.09
CA ALA A 10 6.99 -4.32 -17.23
C ALA A 10 6.81 -5.77 -17.72
N LEU A 11 6.46 -5.93 -19.00
CA LEU A 11 6.40 -7.24 -19.65
C LEU A 11 7.80 -7.63 -20.13
N LEU A 12 8.36 -8.71 -19.56
CA LEU A 12 9.69 -9.19 -19.90
C LEU A 12 9.65 -10.13 -21.12
N LYS A 13 10.71 -10.08 -21.92
CA LYS A 13 10.83 -10.93 -23.11
C LYS A 13 11.36 -12.34 -22.78
N SER A 14 12.05 -12.49 -21.64
CA SER A 14 12.59 -13.77 -21.17
C SER A 14 12.82 -13.74 -19.65
N ASP A 15 13.00 -14.93 -19.07
CA ASP A 15 13.32 -15.10 -17.65
C ASP A 15 14.73 -14.60 -17.28
N GLU A 16 15.64 -14.53 -18.27
CA GLU A 16 17.00 -14.04 -18.07
C GLU A 16 17.01 -12.59 -17.56
N CYS A 17 16.02 -11.77 -17.99
CA CYS A 17 15.86 -10.40 -17.51
C CYS A 17 15.66 -10.34 -15.99
N ILE A 18 15.00 -11.34 -15.36
CA ILE A 18 14.85 -11.41 -13.90
C ILE A 18 16.20 -11.64 -13.21
N ALA A 19 17.03 -12.54 -13.77
CA ALA A 19 18.34 -12.83 -13.18
C ALA A 19 19.22 -11.58 -13.06
N GLU A 20 19.14 -10.66 -14.02
CA GLU A 20 19.86 -9.39 -14.00
C GLU A 20 19.39 -8.46 -12.88
N THR A 21 18.13 -8.59 -12.45
CA THR A 21 17.58 -7.78 -11.36
C THR A 21 18.09 -8.21 -9.98
N GLY A 22 18.48 -9.47 -9.83
CA GLY A 22 18.79 -10.10 -8.54
C GLY A 22 17.58 -10.18 -7.61
N LEU A 23 16.36 -10.17 -8.16
CA LEU A 23 15.11 -10.47 -7.46
C LEU A 23 14.80 -11.97 -7.59
N MET A 24 14.14 -12.55 -6.61
CA MET A 24 13.62 -13.92 -6.70
C MET A 24 12.34 -13.94 -7.52
N LYS A 25 12.33 -14.74 -8.60
CA LYS A 25 11.16 -14.92 -9.46
C LYS A 25 9.94 -15.37 -8.64
N GLY A 26 8.80 -14.79 -8.93
CA GLY A 26 7.52 -15.16 -8.32
C GLY A 26 7.30 -14.62 -6.90
N GLY A 27 8.21 -13.78 -6.39
CA GLY A 27 8.12 -13.23 -5.04
C GLY A 27 8.05 -11.71 -4.97
N MET A 28 7.59 -11.20 -3.83
CA MET A 28 7.67 -9.79 -3.48
C MET A 28 8.87 -9.59 -2.55
N GLN A 29 9.69 -8.58 -2.83
CA GLN A 29 10.84 -8.20 -2.04
C GLN A 29 10.85 -6.70 -1.82
N LEU A 30 11.09 -6.28 -0.59
CA LEU A 30 11.39 -4.89 -0.31
C LEU A 30 12.78 -4.55 -0.83
N ILE A 31 12.89 -3.41 -1.48
CA ILE A 31 14.15 -2.90 -2.03
C ILE A 31 14.44 -1.50 -1.50
N ASP A 32 15.71 -1.15 -1.49
CA ASP A 32 16.18 0.21 -1.19
C ASP A 32 16.17 1.12 -2.44
N GLU A 33 16.47 2.40 -2.23
CA GLU A 33 16.51 3.39 -3.29
C GLU A 33 17.60 3.09 -4.34
N ASP A 34 18.76 2.59 -3.93
CA ASP A 34 19.84 2.22 -4.85
C ASP A 34 19.42 1.08 -5.79
N LYS A 35 18.70 0.12 -5.25
CA LYS A 35 18.14 -1.01 -6.04
C LYS A 35 17.06 -0.51 -6.98
N LEU A 36 16.17 0.38 -6.52
CA LEU A 36 15.15 1.01 -7.35
C LEU A 36 15.78 1.74 -8.54
N LEU A 37 16.81 2.55 -8.32
CA LEU A 37 17.52 3.27 -9.38
C LEU A 37 18.13 2.30 -10.39
N LYS A 38 18.70 1.18 -9.93
CA LYS A 38 19.22 0.14 -10.82
C LYS A 38 18.12 -0.49 -11.67
N LEU A 39 16.99 -0.83 -11.08
CA LEU A 39 15.85 -1.40 -11.80
C LEU A 39 15.27 -0.40 -12.82
N ASN A 40 15.10 0.85 -12.45
CA ASN A 40 14.63 1.90 -13.36
C ASN A 40 15.58 2.08 -14.55
N ASN A 41 16.90 2.02 -14.35
CA ASN A 41 17.85 2.07 -15.43
C ASN A 41 17.84 0.82 -16.31
N LEU A 42 17.65 -0.34 -15.74
CA LEU A 42 17.60 -1.62 -16.47
C LEU A 42 16.36 -1.68 -17.38
N PHE A 43 15.23 -1.17 -16.91
CA PHE A 43 13.97 -1.25 -17.64
C PHE A 43 13.52 0.07 -18.30
N LYS A 44 14.40 1.08 -18.38
CA LYS A 44 14.08 2.39 -18.99
C LYS A 44 13.59 2.31 -20.45
N ASP A 45 14.02 1.29 -21.19
CA ASP A 45 13.71 1.08 -22.61
C ASP A 45 12.58 0.01 -22.79
N PHE A 46 11.98 -0.47 -21.70
CA PHE A 46 10.84 -1.37 -21.75
C PHE A 46 9.53 -0.58 -21.82
N ASP A 47 8.56 -1.14 -22.51
CA ASP A 47 7.20 -0.64 -22.44
C ASP A 47 6.65 -0.92 -21.03
N THR A 48 6.36 0.15 -20.29
CA THR A 48 5.83 0.06 -18.94
C THR A 48 4.45 0.70 -18.87
N THR A 49 3.60 0.13 -18.02
CA THR A 49 2.31 0.72 -17.66
C THR A 49 2.36 1.10 -16.19
N MET A 50 1.85 2.27 -15.85
CA MET A 50 1.73 2.74 -14.47
C MET A 50 0.28 2.77 -14.03
N ALA A 51 0.05 2.45 -12.76
CA ALA A 51 -1.23 2.60 -12.07
C ALA A 51 -0.99 3.01 -10.61
N SER A 52 -1.97 3.66 -10.00
CA SER A 52 -1.96 3.79 -8.53
C SER A 52 -2.17 2.41 -7.91
N GLY A 53 -1.32 2.05 -6.95
CA GLY A 53 -1.26 0.74 -6.30
C GLY A 53 -1.23 0.84 -4.78
N GLY A 54 -0.98 -0.31 -4.16
CA GLY A 54 -1.18 -0.55 -2.74
C GLY A 54 -2.53 -1.22 -2.48
N SER A 55 -2.60 -2.14 -1.49
CA SER A 55 -3.80 -2.97 -1.27
C SER A 55 -5.03 -2.13 -0.95
N ALA A 56 -4.88 -1.12 -0.08
CA ALA A 56 -5.97 -0.20 0.25
C ALA A 56 -6.41 0.62 -0.97
N ALA A 57 -5.47 1.15 -1.76
CA ALA A 57 -5.78 1.93 -2.96
C ALA A 57 -6.55 1.12 -3.99
N ASN A 58 -6.12 -0.13 -4.23
CA ASN A 58 -6.81 -1.04 -5.14
C ASN A 58 -8.26 -1.32 -4.68
N ALA A 59 -8.45 -1.54 -3.37
CA ALA A 59 -9.78 -1.77 -2.80
C ALA A 59 -10.71 -0.55 -2.98
N ILE A 60 -10.25 0.65 -2.65
CA ILE A 60 -11.09 1.87 -2.76
C ILE A 60 -11.30 2.31 -4.20
N SER A 61 -10.33 2.10 -5.10
CA SER A 61 -10.52 2.36 -6.54
C SER A 61 -11.61 1.45 -7.12
N GLY A 62 -11.62 0.17 -6.73
CA GLY A 62 -12.70 -0.75 -7.09
C GLY A 62 -14.07 -0.31 -6.57
N LEU A 63 -14.15 0.15 -5.33
CA LEU A 63 -15.38 0.69 -4.74
C LEU A 63 -15.84 1.98 -5.44
N SER A 64 -14.91 2.88 -5.74
CA SER A 64 -15.20 4.12 -6.48
C SER A 64 -15.77 3.84 -7.86
N CYS A 65 -15.23 2.85 -8.59
CA CYS A 65 -15.79 2.39 -9.88
C CYS A 65 -17.22 1.87 -9.75
N MET A 66 -17.64 1.40 -8.58
CA MET A 66 -19.03 1.00 -8.28
C MET A 66 -19.91 2.17 -7.82
N GLY A 67 -19.38 3.40 -7.83
CA GLY A 67 -20.10 4.61 -7.44
C GLY A 67 -20.14 4.87 -5.92
N ILE A 68 -19.32 4.20 -5.14
CA ILE A 68 -19.22 4.42 -3.69
C ILE A 68 -18.22 5.55 -3.44
N PRO A 69 -18.59 6.63 -2.71
CA PRO A 69 -17.65 7.68 -2.34
C PRO A 69 -16.52 7.14 -1.47
N CYS A 70 -15.29 7.33 -1.90
CA CYS A 70 -14.09 6.82 -1.22
C CYS A 70 -13.05 7.91 -1.01
N GLY A 71 -12.19 7.74 0.00
CA GLY A 71 -11.04 8.59 0.26
C GLY A 71 -9.77 7.77 0.53
N MET A 72 -8.62 8.28 0.13
CA MET A 72 -7.30 7.68 0.40
C MET A 72 -6.48 8.57 1.31
N ILE A 73 -6.08 8.01 2.46
CA ILE A 73 -5.07 8.61 3.35
C ILE A 73 -3.76 7.87 3.12
N GLY A 74 -2.71 8.61 2.78
CA GLY A 74 -1.37 8.06 2.54
C GLY A 74 -0.33 9.16 2.42
N LYS A 75 0.91 8.77 2.11
CA LYS A 75 2.00 9.74 1.95
C LYS A 75 2.78 9.45 0.67
N ILE A 76 3.08 10.51 -0.07
CA ILE A 76 3.81 10.50 -1.35
C ILE A 76 5.04 11.40 -1.27
N GLY A 77 5.97 11.25 -2.20
CA GLY A 77 7.06 12.19 -2.39
C GLY A 77 6.67 13.37 -3.29
N CYS A 78 7.48 14.42 -3.27
CA CYS A 78 7.35 15.58 -4.17
C CYS A 78 8.00 15.29 -5.53
N ASP A 79 7.56 14.24 -6.23
CA ASP A 79 8.13 13.77 -7.48
C ASP A 79 7.05 13.41 -8.53
N SER A 80 7.50 12.92 -9.69
CA SER A 80 6.58 12.54 -10.77
C SER A 80 5.67 11.36 -10.40
N TYR A 81 6.13 10.41 -9.60
CA TYR A 81 5.32 9.29 -9.14
C TYR A 81 4.25 9.74 -8.15
N GLY A 82 4.58 10.65 -7.22
CA GLY A 82 3.60 11.22 -6.30
C GLY A 82 2.53 12.04 -7.02
N SER A 83 2.94 12.84 -8.02
CA SER A 83 2.02 13.58 -8.87
C SER A 83 1.13 12.66 -9.70
N PHE A 84 1.69 11.58 -10.24
CA PHE A 84 0.94 10.55 -10.97
C PHE A 84 -0.09 9.87 -10.05
N TYR A 85 0.35 9.39 -8.87
CA TYR A 85 -0.52 8.70 -7.91
C TYR A 85 -1.74 9.57 -7.54
N ARG A 86 -1.49 10.84 -7.17
CA ARG A 86 -2.55 11.79 -6.85
C ARG A 86 -3.56 11.92 -7.98
N HIS A 87 -3.07 12.19 -9.19
CA HIS A 87 -3.92 12.42 -10.36
C HIS A 87 -4.73 11.16 -10.76
N ASP A 88 -4.10 9.99 -10.71
CA ASP A 88 -4.74 8.73 -11.05
C ASP A 88 -5.87 8.36 -10.07
N MET A 89 -5.64 8.57 -8.75
CA MET A 89 -6.67 8.39 -7.74
C MET A 89 -7.83 9.38 -7.89
N GLU A 90 -7.53 10.67 -8.14
CA GLU A 90 -8.55 11.69 -8.39
C GLU A 90 -9.37 11.39 -9.64
N ASN A 91 -8.74 10.95 -10.73
CA ASN A 91 -9.41 10.52 -11.96
C ASN A 91 -10.32 9.30 -11.74
N SER A 92 -9.95 8.43 -10.80
CA SER A 92 -10.77 7.29 -10.37
C SER A 92 -11.91 7.70 -9.44
N GLY A 93 -12.11 9.01 -9.17
CA GLY A 93 -13.18 9.52 -8.33
C GLY A 93 -12.93 9.38 -6.82
N VAL A 94 -11.69 9.12 -6.41
CA VAL A 94 -11.29 8.99 -5.00
C VAL A 94 -10.85 10.35 -4.45
N ALA A 95 -11.39 10.76 -3.31
CA ALA A 95 -10.90 11.93 -2.58
C ALA A 95 -9.51 11.63 -1.97
N VAL A 96 -8.53 12.50 -2.20
CA VAL A 96 -7.16 12.25 -1.75
C VAL A 96 -6.79 13.09 -0.53
N HIS A 97 -6.42 12.44 0.56
CA HIS A 97 -5.83 13.00 1.78
C HIS A 97 -4.35 12.62 1.82
N LEU A 98 -3.59 13.05 0.78
CA LEU A 98 -2.19 12.69 0.59
C LEU A 98 -1.29 13.75 1.20
N LEU A 99 -0.42 13.29 2.10
CA LEU A 99 0.67 14.07 2.67
C LEU A 99 1.90 13.99 1.76
N GLU A 100 2.76 14.97 1.85
CA GLU A 100 3.99 15.02 1.07
C GLU A 100 5.22 14.85 1.98
N GLY A 101 6.11 13.94 1.60
CA GLY A 101 7.35 13.62 2.30
C GLY A 101 8.60 14.04 1.52
N ASN A 102 9.75 13.99 2.18
CA ASN A 102 11.05 14.33 1.59
C ASN A 102 11.71 13.18 0.83
N LEU A 103 11.24 11.94 1.05
CA LEU A 103 11.72 10.78 0.31
C LEU A 103 10.98 10.66 -1.03
N PRO A 104 11.55 9.97 -2.02
CA PRO A 104 10.83 9.62 -3.25
C PRO A 104 9.56 8.84 -2.95
N SER A 105 8.56 8.99 -3.81
CA SER A 105 7.31 8.24 -3.72
C SER A 105 7.56 6.74 -3.74
N GLY A 106 6.73 6.01 -3.00
CA GLY A 106 6.75 4.55 -3.04
C GLY A 106 6.35 4.02 -4.42
N CYS A 107 6.98 2.94 -4.83
CA CYS A 107 6.61 2.24 -6.06
C CYS A 107 6.85 0.74 -5.95
N ALA A 108 6.07 -0.04 -6.68
CA ALA A 108 6.23 -1.47 -6.85
C ALA A 108 6.52 -1.77 -8.33
N MET A 109 7.77 -2.13 -8.62
CA MET A 109 8.12 -2.60 -9.96
C MET A 109 7.68 -4.05 -10.11
N THR A 110 6.69 -4.27 -10.95
CA THR A 110 6.09 -5.58 -11.23
C THR A 110 6.62 -6.10 -12.56
N LEU A 111 7.46 -7.11 -12.49
CA LEU A 111 8.08 -7.76 -13.64
C LEU A 111 7.30 -9.01 -14.01
N ILE A 112 6.74 -9.04 -15.21
CA ILE A 112 5.90 -10.14 -15.68
C ILE A 112 6.67 -10.94 -16.73
N THR A 113 6.99 -12.17 -16.41
CA THR A 113 7.68 -13.11 -17.32
C THR A 113 6.72 -13.72 -18.35
N PRO A 114 7.23 -14.32 -19.47
CA PRO A 114 6.38 -14.88 -20.53
C PRO A 114 5.42 -15.98 -20.07
N ASP A 115 5.73 -16.66 -18.97
CA ASP A 115 4.86 -17.67 -18.34
C ASP A 115 3.75 -17.05 -17.46
N GLY A 116 3.70 -15.70 -17.33
CA GLY A 116 2.73 -14.96 -16.54
C GLY A 116 3.09 -14.82 -15.06
N GLU A 117 4.27 -15.31 -14.64
CA GLU A 117 4.74 -15.15 -13.26
C GLU A 117 5.07 -13.68 -12.97
N ARG A 118 4.71 -13.22 -11.76
CA ARG A 118 4.94 -11.84 -11.32
C ARG A 118 6.00 -11.77 -10.24
N THR A 119 7.00 -10.93 -10.46
CA THR A 119 8.09 -10.66 -9.51
C THR A 119 8.04 -9.19 -9.12
N PHE A 120 8.08 -8.89 -7.82
CA PHE A 120 7.93 -7.53 -7.32
C PHE A 120 9.19 -7.05 -6.62
N GLY A 121 9.67 -5.88 -7.03
CA GLY A 121 10.61 -5.07 -6.25
C GLY A 121 9.89 -3.85 -5.71
N THR A 122 9.61 -3.83 -4.40
CA THR A 122 8.80 -2.78 -3.76
C THR A 122 9.67 -1.85 -2.94
N TYR A 123 9.71 -0.58 -3.34
CA TYR A 123 10.30 0.52 -2.59
C TYR A 123 9.18 1.31 -1.92
N LEU A 124 9.17 1.35 -0.59
CA LEU A 124 8.11 2.03 0.16
C LEU A 124 8.27 3.56 0.16
N GLY A 125 9.50 4.07 0.16
CA GLY A 125 9.80 5.49 0.06
C GLY A 125 9.03 6.34 1.07
N ALA A 126 8.46 7.44 0.58
CA ALA A 126 7.69 8.37 1.40
C ALA A 126 6.49 7.70 2.10
N SER A 127 5.88 6.65 1.52
CA SER A 127 4.71 6.00 2.11
C SER A 127 4.98 5.41 3.49
N ALA A 128 6.19 4.88 3.71
CA ALA A 128 6.61 4.34 5.01
C ALA A 128 6.94 5.41 6.05
N THR A 129 6.88 6.68 5.70
CA THR A 129 7.20 7.80 6.61
C THR A 129 5.97 8.54 7.13
N LEU A 130 4.77 8.01 6.87
CA LEU A 130 3.54 8.54 7.45
C LEU A 130 3.57 8.31 8.97
N THR A 131 3.32 9.36 9.75
CA THR A 131 3.35 9.29 11.22
C THR A 131 2.00 9.60 11.86
N ALA A 132 1.86 9.23 13.13
CA ALA A 132 0.64 9.47 13.91
C ALA A 132 0.29 10.97 14.00
N GLU A 133 1.30 11.84 14.12
CA GLU A 133 1.14 13.29 14.26
C GLU A 133 0.60 13.96 13.00
N GLU A 134 0.79 13.34 11.86
CA GLU A 134 0.32 13.83 10.56
C GLU A 134 -1.16 13.50 10.31
N LEU A 135 -1.76 12.61 11.12
CA LEU A 135 -3.18 12.29 11.00
C LEU A 135 -4.05 13.34 11.69
N HIS A 136 -4.96 13.92 10.93
CA HIS A 136 -5.91 14.93 11.40
C HIS A 136 -7.34 14.43 11.30
N ARG A 137 -8.19 14.84 12.26
CA ARG A 137 -9.59 14.45 12.34
C ARG A 137 -10.37 14.70 11.03
N SER A 138 -10.06 15.81 10.34
CA SER A 138 -10.73 16.16 9.08
C SER A 138 -10.55 15.14 7.96
N MET A 139 -9.52 14.26 8.03
CA MET A 139 -9.32 13.18 7.06
C MET A 139 -10.32 12.03 7.22
N PHE A 140 -11.03 11.98 8.36
CA PHE A 140 -11.98 10.93 8.72
C PHE A 140 -13.42 11.39 8.65
N GLU A 141 -13.68 12.71 8.55
CA GLU A 141 -15.03 13.26 8.55
C GLU A 141 -15.76 13.01 7.23
N GLY A 142 -17.03 12.62 7.33
CA GLY A 142 -17.88 12.37 6.16
C GLY A 142 -17.80 10.96 5.59
N TYR A 143 -17.11 10.03 6.27
CA TYR A 143 -17.04 8.63 5.93
C TYR A 143 -17.76 7.76 6.98
N ASP A 144 -18.17 6.56 6.58
CA ASP A 144 -18.82 5.55 7.44
C ASP A 144 -17.86 4.45 7.90
N LEU A 145 -16.78 4.24 7.16
CA LEU A 145 -15.83 3.15 7.37
C LEU A 145 -14.40 3.61 7.13
N LEU A 146 -13.51 3.30 8.05
CA LEU A 146 -12.06 3.32 7.83
C LEU A 146 -11.58 1.91 7.46
N HIS A 147 -10.96 1.76 6.31
CA HIS A 147 -10.21 0.55 5.96
C HIS A 147 -8.71 0.77 6.18
N ILE A 148 -8.06 -0.13 6.91
CA ILE A 148 -6.63 -0.08 7.24
C ILE A 148 -5.91 -1.21 6.53
N GLU A 149 -4.86 -0.87 5.79
CA GLU A 149 -3.91 -1.82 5.21
C GLU A 149 -3.04 -2.43 6.31
N GLY A 150 -3.02 -3.75 6.40
CA GLY A 150 -2.31 -4.46 7.46
C GLY A 150 -0.80 -4.25 7.49
N TYR A 151 -0.18 -3.92 6.36
CA TYR A 151 1.27 -3.60 6.33
C TYR A 151 1.65 -2.40 7.19
N LEU A 152 0.70 -1.50 7.51
CA LEU A 152 0.95 -0.33 8.36
C LEU A 152 1.07 -0.67 9.86
N VAL A 153 0.74 -1.88 10.29
CA VAL A 153 0.84 -2.29 11.72
C VAL A 153 2.28 -2.35 12.23
N GLN A 154 3.26 -2.23 11.34
CA GLN A 154 4.67 -2.07 11.70
C GLN A 154 4.93 -0.72 12.42
N ASP A 155 4.02 0.26 12.29
CA ASP A 155 3.97 1.45 13.14
C ASP A 155 2.70 1.42 14.03
N PRO A 156 2.78 0.83 15.24
CA PRO A 156 1.65 0.77 16.16
C PRO A 156 1.13 2.15 16.60
N ALA A 157 1.98 3.19 16.64
CA ALA A 157 1.55 4.53 17.01
C ALA A 157 0.64 5.14 15.94
N LEU A 158 1.00 4.98 14.66
CA LEU A 158 0.19 5.40 13.52
C LEU A 158 -1.20 4.72 13.56
N ILE A 159 -1.23 3.39 13.77
CA ILE A 159 -2.48 2.64 13.79
C ILE A 159 -3.36 3.03 14.99
N ARG A 160 -2.80 3.14 16.21
CA ARG A 160 -3.55 3.60 17.37
C ARG A 160 -4.19 4.97 17.13
N ARG A 161 -3.42 5.90 16.57
CA ARG A 161 -3.93 7.23 16.25
C ARG A 161 -5.04 7.19 15.20
N ALA A 162 -4.90 6.38 14.16
CA ALA A 162 -5.92 6.21 13.13
C ALA A 162 -7.23 5.66 13.68
N VAL A 163 -7.17 4.60 14.51
CA VAL A 163 -8.38 4.00 15.11
C VAL A 163 -9.06 4.94 16.12
N GLU A 164 -8.28 5.71 16.90
CA GLU A 164 -8.81 6.73 17.81
C GLU A 164 -9.61 7.79 17.03
N LEU A 165 -8.98 8.39 15.99
CA LEU A 165 -9.63 9.41 15.16
C LEU A 165 -10.87 8.87 14.44
N ALA A 166 -10.82 7.62 13.95
CA ALA A 166 -11.97 6.98 13.32
C ALA A 166 -13.12 6.78 14.32
N LYS A 167 -12.84 6.30 15.54
CA LYS A 167 -13.87 6.14 16.59
C LYS A 167 -14.45 7.50 17.04
N GLU A 168 -13.61 8.54 17.18
CA GLU A 168 -14.08 9.91 17.47
C GLU A 168 -14.98 10.46 16.36
N ALA A 169 -14.75 10.08 15.10
CA ALA A 169 -15.59 10.45 13.97
C ALA A 169 -16.83 9.53 13.81
N GLY A 170 -16.93 8.45 14.60
CA GLY A 170 -18.05 7.51 14.57
C GLY A 170 -17.97 6.46 13.47
N LEU A 171 -16.78 6.23 12.89
CA LEU A 171 -16.58 5.26 11.82
C LEU A 171 -16.53 3.84 12.37
N ARG A 172 -16.99 2.89 11.56
CA ARG A 172 -16.58 1.48 11.70
C ARG A 172 -15.17 1.31 11.16
N ILE A 173 -14.47 0.28 11.61
CA ILE A 173 -13.08 0.05 11.23
C ILE A 173 -12.93 -1.35 10.66
N SER A 174 -12.36 -1.46 9.48
CA SER A 174 -11.93 -2.71 8.87
C SER A 174 -10.41 -2.77 8.75
N LEU A 175 -9.86 -3.95 8.91
CA LEU A 175 -8.44 -4.23 8.85
C LEU A 175 -8.19 -5.44 7.96
N ASP A 176 -7.27 -5.32 7.02
CA ASP A 176 -6.68 -6.42 6.27
C ASP A 176 -5.43 -6.90 7.00
N LEU A 177 -5.22 -8.22 7.13
CA LEU A 177 -4.05 -8.77 7.82
C LEU A 177 -2.76 -8.80 6.99
N ALA A 178 -2.84 -8.42 5.72
CA ALA A 178 -1.74 -8.26 4.77
C ALA A 178 -0.98 -9.54 4.40
N SER A 179 -0.36 -10.22 5.35
CA SER A 179 0.31 -11.50 5.15
C SER A 179 0.54 -12.23 6.47
N TYR A 180 0.69 -13.56 6.39
CA TYR A 180 0.96 -14.40 7.56
C TYR A 180 2.25 -14.01 8.30
N ASN A 181 3.25 -13.48 7.59
CA ASN A 181 4.49 -13.00 8.22
C ASN A 181 4.23 -11.74 9.06
N VAL A 182 3.49 -10.77 8.50
CA VAL A 182 3.10 -9.55 9.22
C VAL A 182 2.29 -9.91 10.47
N VAL A 183 1.40 -10.87 10.38
CA VAL A 183 0.62 -11.35 11.54
C VAL A 183 1.51 -11.92 12.62
N ARG A 184 2.45 -12.80 12.27
CA ARG A 184 3.39 -13.42 13.24
C ARG A 184 4.31 -12.40 13.90
N GLU A 185 4.86 -11.48 13.11
CA GLU A 185 5.78 -10.44 13.60
C GLU A 185 5.09 -9.43 14.52
N ASN A 186 3.77 -9.22 14.35
CA ASN A 186 2.98 -8.26 15.10
C ASN A 186 1.85 -8.92 15.90
N TYR A 187 2.04 -10.19 16.29
CA TYR A 187 1.02 -11.03 16.93
C TYR A 187 0.35 -10.35 18.13
N ASP A 188 1.13 -9.90 19.10
CA ASP A 188 0.61 -9.27 20.32
C ASP A 188 -0.17 -7.98 20.02
N PHE A 189 0.29 -7.20 19.05
CA PHE A 189 -0.39 -5.98 18.65
C PHE A 189 -1.73 -6.27 17.97
N PHE A 190 -1.81 -7.26 17.08
CA PHE A 190 -3.08 -7.67 16.49
C PHE A 190 -4.06 -8.19 17.53
N HIS A 191 -3.60 -8.95 18.53
CA HIS A 191 -4.43 -9.47 19.63
C HIS A 191 -4.93 -8.38 20.58
N GLU A 192 -4.23 -7.26 20.68
CA GLU A 192 -4.71 -6.07 21.36
C GLU A 192 -5.67 -5.26 20.48
N LEU A 193 -5.29 -5.01 19.22
CA LEU A 193 -6.00 -4.09 18.34
C LEU A 193 -7.38 -4.62 17.91
N ILE A 194 -7.43 -5.87 17.45
CA ILE A 194 -8.63 -6.44 16.82
C ILE A 194 -9.83 -6.45 17.78
N PRO A 195 -9.76 -7.06 18.98
CA PRO A 195 -10.94 -7.15 19.84
C PRO A 195 -11.40 -5.80 20.40
N ASN A 196 -10.54 -4.78 20.43
CA ASN A 196 -10.85 -3.50 21.04
C ASN A 196 -11.35 -2.44 20.04
N TYR A 197 -10.92 -2.52 18.77
CA TYR A 197 -11.13 -1.44 17.81
C TYR A 197 -11.71 -1.87 16.47
N ILE A 198 -11.51 -3.11 16.03
CA ILE A 198 -11.80 -3.54 14.67
C ILE A 198 -13.19 -4.18 14.59
N ASP A 199 -14.00 -3.70 13.66
CA ASP A 199 -15.36 -4.21 13.43
C ASP A 199 -15.37 -5.32 12.36
N ILE A 200 -14.42 -5.29 11.40
CA ILE A 200 -14.33 -6.24 10.29
C ILE A 200 -12.86 -6.58 10.04
N VAL A 201 -12.53 -7.87 9.97
CA VAL A 201 -11.20 -8.36 9.59
C VAL A 201 -11.26 -9.05 8.25
N PHE A 202 -10.35 -8.70 7.35
CA PHE A 202 -10.09 -9.44 6.11
C PHE A 202 -8.82 -10.26 6.28
N ALA A 203 -8.92 -11.55 6.00
CA ALA A 203 -7.81 -12.48 6.14
C ALA A 203 -8.00 -13.67 5.20
N ASN A 204 -6.91 -14.17 4.63
CA ASN A 204 -6.87 -15.47 3.98
C ASN A 204 -6.67 -16.61 5.01
N GLU A 205 -6.59 -17.85 4.51
CA GLU A 205 -6.41 -19.03 5.36
C GLU A 205 -5.11 -19.01 6.16
N GLU A 206 -3.99 -18.62 5.52
CA GLU A 206 -2.66 -18.58 6.15
C GLU A 206 -2.57 -17.48 7.21
N GLU A 207 -3.13 -16.32 6.94
CA GLU A 207 -3.22 -15.21 7.88
C GLU A 207 -4.10 -15.55 9.08
N SER A 208 -5.25 -16.18 8.83
CA SER A 208 -6.15 -16.64 9.89
C SER A 208 -5.48 -17.67 10.80
N LEU A 209 -4.73 -18.63 10.22
CA LEU A 209 -3.96 -19.62 10.97
C LEU A 209 -2.79 -18.97 11.73
N ALA A 210 -2.21 -17.91 11.23
CA ALA A 210 -1.14 -17.19 11.92
C ALA A 210 -1.66 -16.37 13.11
N TYR A 211 -2.93 -15.92 13.04
CA TYR A 211 -3.58 -15.15 14.09
C TYR A 211 -4.13 -16.03 15.23
N THR A 212 -4.57 -17.27 14.97
CA THR A 212 -5.18 -18.20 15.95
C THR A 212 -4.15 -19.09 16.64
#